data_cb595ed6ab4bafe092795ddd16836110
#
_entry.id   cb595ed6ab4bafe092795ddd16836110
#
_cell.length_a   1.000
_cell.length_b   1.000
_cell.length_c   1.000
_cell.angle_alpha   90.00
_cell.angle_beta   90.00
_cell.angle_gamma   90.00
#
_symmetry.space_group_name_H-M   'P 1'
#
loop_
_entity.id
_entity.type
_entity.pdbx_description
1 polymer ?
#
loop_
_entity_poly.entity_id
_entity_poly.type
_entity_poly.pdbx_seq_one_letter_code
_entity_poly.pdbx_strand_id
1 'polypeptide(L)'
;MEKYCTKLNEKTDEVLLSVKKAAKSISDMVAKTAGPFGSNVMLINGPNCRITKDGITVLRYIVEPETEADKIALSVIRSASDETNRKAGDGTTATCILANEIFQQGYQFLTAGLNGNLLRNGIVKASGIAQKMVVDSLSTPIKDDKDIYNVAKISANGSDEIAQILTDVFSKIGKDGMARVELSNTDKTTSKIVYGMNIDRGLESPYFATNEHGEAVLDNPVILLINKRLSVLGELLEPFKLLAKLNRPILVVAEGYDPDILNTLVLNKIRGLPICAILAPNYGEDRTKMMEDLAIVTGGKVISPQTGLTLESIISDQSILGTAKQVIVNGESTSIIADTSVIDKERLDKRVAEIDHVLEDETLNDHDKRIAKTRKARLVSGIGIISVGGATEAEMHEKKDLVDDAFASVSSSLKKGMCPGAGLTYLAIHDALYEWLTKHIAELSQEEASGFRIFADSLTKPFLTICGNSGNQNTQYALGCIQNTNRSEHGQDSELKPWTKCVDFSSGELVDVIERGIVDSAAAVIETMKNGASAGAQLLSLSGWVSTPPKPQVQQQM
;
A
#
# COMPACT_ATOMS: atom_id res chain seq x y z
N MET A 1 -19.89 20.77 33.31
CA MET A 1 -19.48 19.36 33.39
C MET A 1 -20.57 18.37 32.91
N GLU A 2 -21.60 18.84 32.24
CA GLU A 2 -22.74 18.01 31.77
C GLU A 2 -22.73 17.73 30.25
N LYS A 3 -21.62 17.89 29.57
CA LYS A 3 -21.56 17.75 28.10
C LYS A 3 -21.04 16.41 27.58
N TYR A 4 -20.70 15.47 28.44
CA TYR A 4 -20.26 14.14 28.03
C TYR A 4 -21.22 13.11 28.61
N CYS A 5 -22.22 12.73 27.83
CA CYS A 5 -23.05 11.59 28.18
C CYS A 5 -22.22 10.33 27.99
N THR A 6 -21.56 9.89 29.05
CA THR A 6 -20.99 8.55 29.18
C THR A 6 -22.17 7.59 29.30
N LYS A 7 -22.62 7.01 28.20
CA LYS A 7 -23.30 5.73 28.28
C LYS A 7 -22.21 4.68 28.51
N LEU A 8 -21.78 4.53 29.76
CA LEU A 8 -21.19 3.29 30.22
C LEU A 8 -22.28 2.24 30.07
N ASN A 9 -22.17 1.38 29.06
CA ASN A 9 -22.99 0.20 29.03
C ASN A 9 -22.50 -0.71 30.16
N GLU A 10 -23.35 -0.91 31.14
CA GLU A 10 -23.03 -1.62 32.40
C GLU A 10 -22.72 -3.11 32.21
N LYS A 11 -22.86 -3.64 30.96
CA LYS A 11 -22.58 -5.03 30.63
C LYS A 11 -21.62 -5.13 29.47
N THR A 12 -20.35 -5.33 29.75
CA THR A 12 -19.28 -5.62 28.77
C THR A 12 -19.70 -6.68 27.76
N ASP A 13 -20.44 -7.71 28.18
CA ASP A 13 -20.90 -8.80 27.32
C ASP A 13 -21.87 -8.35 26.23
N GLU A 14 -22.77 -7.40 26.53
CA GLU A 14 -23.72 -6.86 25.53
C GLU A 14 -23.01 -6.00 24.48
N VAL A 15 -22.01 -5.24 24.92
CA VAL A 15 -21.15 -4.44 24.04
C VAL A 15 -20.41 -5.34 23.08
N LEU A 16 -19.67 -6.31 23.59
CA LEU A 16 -18.90 -7.26 22.79
C LEU A 16 -19.78 -8.08 21.83
N LEU A 17 -20.96 -8.51 22.29
CA LEU A 17 -21.91 -9.23 21.43
C LEU A 17 -22.42 -8.37 20.26
N SER A 18 -22.67 -7.09 20.52
CA SER A 18 -23.12 -6.16 19.47
C SER A 18 -22.02 -5.91 18.44
N VAL A 19 -20.79 -5.64 18.90
CA VAL A 19 -19.62 -5.46 18.01
C VAL A 19 -19.31 -6.75 17.25
N LYS A 20 -19.48 -7.93 17.88
CA LYS A 20 -19.30 -9.23 17.22
C LYS A 20 -20.27 -9.42 16.06
N LYS A 21 -21.54 -9.09 16.24
CA LYS A 21 -22.55 -9.16 15.18
C LYS A 21 -22.24 -8.20 14.05
N ALA A 22 -21.85 -6.96 14.37
CA ALA A 22 -21.46 -5.95 13.42
C ALA A 22 -20.24 -6.39 12.59
N ALA A 23 -19.16 -6.83 13.23
CA ALA A 23 -17.96 -7.33 12.57
C ALA A 23 -18.27 -8.50 11.63
N LYS A 24 -19.14 -9.43 12.06
CA LYS A 24 -19.58 -10.55 11.24
C LYS A 24 -20.35 -10.07 10.00
N SER A 25 -21.31 -9.17 10.16
CA SER A 25 -22.11 -8.64 9.06
C SER A 25 -21.24 -7.95 8.00
N ILE A 26 -20.29 -7.12 8.44
CA ILE A 26 -19.32 -6.44 7.57
C ILE A 26 -18.45 -7.47 6.83
N SER A 27 -17.88 -8.41 7.56
CA SER A 27 -17.01 -9.43 6.99
C SER A 27 -17.74 -10.36 6.02
N ASP A 28 -18.97 -10.79 6.33
CA ASP A 28 -19.76 -11.65 5.46
C ASP A 28 -20.09 -10.97 4.12
N MET A 29 -20.28 -9.65 4.12
CA MET A 29 -20.51 -8.85 2.91
C MET A 29 -19.24 -8.81 2.04
N VAL A 30 -18.11 -8.47 2.66
CA VAL A 30 -16.80 -8.38 1.98
C VAL A 30 -16.34 -9.76 1.50
N ALA A 31 -16.53 -10.80 2.31
CA ALA A 31 -16.15 -12.19 1.99
C ALA A 31 -16.78 -12.71 0.71
N LYS A 32 -17.96 -12.18 0.30
CA LYS A 32 -18.61 -12.54 -0.97
C LYS A 32 -17.77 -12.18 -2.20
N THR A 33 -16.88 -11.22 -2.10
CA THR A 33 -16.00 -10.79 -3.21
C THR A 33 -14.75 -11.65 -3.33
N ALA A 34 -14.45 -12.52 -2.34
CA ALA A 34 -13.20 -13.26 -2.27
C ALA A 34 -13.05 -14.32 -3.36
N GLY A 35 -11.87 -14.34 -3.99
CA GLY A 35 -11.44 -15.36 -4.94
C GLY A 35 -12.05 -15.24 -6.34
N PRO A 36 -11.71 -16.17 -7.27
CA PRO A 36 -12.11 -16.09 -8.67
C PRO A 36 -13.62 -16.18 -8.86
N PHE A 37 -14.32 -16.91 -7.99
CA PHE A 37 -15.78 -17.09 -7.99
C PHE A 37 -16.51 -16.10 -7.06
N GLY A 38 -15.78 -15.11 -6.52
CA GLY A 38 -16.40 -14.05 -5.73
C GLY A 38 -17.46 -13.28 -6.53
N SER A 39 -18.55 -12.94 -5.86
CA SER A 39 -19.67 -12.21 -6.45
C SER A 39 -19.43 -10.71 -6.42
N ASN A 40 -20.01 -10.01 -7.40
CA ASN A 40 -20.06 -8.56 -7.37
C ASN A 40 -21.01 -8.06 -6.28
N VAL A 41 -20.67 -6.95 -5.66
CA VAL A 41 -21.49 -6.23 -4.68
C VAL A 41 -21.97 -4.94 -5.34
N MET A 42 -23.28 -4.67 -5.24
CA MET A 42 -23.87 -3.42 -5.71
C MET A 42 -23.83 -2.38 -4.59
N LEU A 43 -23.20 -1.27 -4.86
CA LEU A 43 -23.12 -0.12 -3.98
C LEU A 43 -24.16 0.92 -4.44
N ILE A 44 -25.08 1.32 -3.54
CA ILE A 44 -26.19 2.22 -3.87
C ILE A 44 -26.08 3.50 -3.05
N ASN A 45 -26.00 4.65 -3.72
CA ASN A 45 -26.03 5.96 -3.08
C ASN A 45 -27.02 6.87 -3.80
N GLY A 46 -28.22 6.95 -3.26
CA GLY A 46 -29.34 7.65 -3.92
C GLY A 46 -29.62 7.09 -5.31
N PRO A 47 -29.57 7.91 -6.37
CA PRO A 47 -29.79 7.45 -7.75
C PRO A 47 -28.57 6.74 -8.36
N ASN A 48 -27.40 6.84 -7.73
CA ASN A 48 -26.15 6.29 -8.27
C ASN A 48 -25.94 4.86 -7.78
N CYS A 49 -25.70 3.94 -8.72
CA CYS A 49 -25.33 2.56 -8.43
C CYS A 49 -23.96 2.27 -9.02
N ARG A 50 -23.10 1.66 -8.21
CA ARG A 50 -21.79 1.13 -8.65
C ARG A 50 -21.73 -0.35 -8.33
N ILE A 51 -21.26 -1.14 -9.27
CA ILE A 51 -20.99 -2.58 -9.07
C ILE A 51 -19.48 -2.73 -8.86
N THR A 52 -19.09 -3.49 -7.85
CA THR A 52 -17.66 -3.75 -7.59
C THR A 52 -17.46 -5.17 -7.08
N LYS A 53 -16.28 -5.72 -7.36
CA LYS A 53 -15.77 -6.97 -6.77
C LYS A 53 -14.65 -6.69 -5.76
N ASP A 54 -14.23 -5.45 -5.63
CA ASP A 54 -13.16 -5.04 -4.73
C ASP A 54 -13.66 -4.89 -3.29
N GLY A 55 -13.04 -5.64 -2.36
CA GLY A 55 -13.44 -5.69 -0.95
C GLY A 55 -13.17 -4.38 -0.20
N ILE A 56 -12.08 -3.66 -0.52
CA ILE A 56 -11.79 -2.39 0.15
C ILE A 56 -12.76 -1.29 -0.28
N THR A 57 -13.15 -1.28 -1.54
CA THR A 57 -14.19 -0.38 -2.05
C THR A 57 -15.52 -0.60 -1.33
N VAL A 58 -15.90 -1.86 -1.09
CA VAL A 58 -17.09 -2.19 -0.29
C VAL A 58 -16.98 -1.62 1.13
N LEU A 59 -15.84 -1.81 1.80
CA LEU A 59 -15.62 -1.29 3.17
C LEU A 59 -15.67 0.25 3.22
N ARG A 60 -15.08 0.92 2.25
CA ARG A 60 -15.05 2.38 2.17
C ARG A 60 -16.40 2.99 1.89
N TYR A 61 -17.28 2.25 1.22
CA TYR A 61 -18.61 2.71 0.84
C TYR A 61 -19.59 2.76 2.01
N ILE A 62 -19.35 2.03 3.09
CA ILE A 62 -20.17 2.09 4.32
C ILE A 62 -19.84 3.39 5.06
N VAL A 63 -20.56 4.49 4.78
CA VAL A 63 -20.23 5.82 5.33
C VAL A 63 -20.96 6.08 6.65
N GLU A 64 -22.21 5.67 6.77
CA GLU A 64 -23.08 5.92 7.92
C GLU A 64 -23.58 4.60 8.52
N PRO A 65 -22.78 3.94 9.38
CA PRO A 65 -23.24 2.75 10.07
C PRO A 65 -24.35 3.08 11.08
N GLU A 66 -25.31 2.16 11.22
CA GLU A 66 -26.55 2.39 11.98
C GLU A 66 -26.31 2.52 13.49
N THR A 67 -25.42 1.72 14.03
CA THR A 67 -25.15 1.66 15.48
C THR A 67 -23.70 2.03 15.83
N GLU A 68 -23.47 2.38 17.09
CA GLU A 68 -22.10 2.61 17.59
C GLU A 68 -21.23 1.34 17.51
N ALA A 69 -21.82 0.16 17.64
CA ALA A 69 -21.14 -1.11 17.48
C ALA A 69 -20.66 -1.31 16.03
N ASP A 70 -21.52 -0.94 15.04
CA ASP A 70 -21.17 -0.99 13.62
C ASP A 70 -20.05 0.00 13.30
N LYS A 71 -20.08 1.21 13.88
CA LYS A 71 -19.01 2.22 13.72
C LYS A 71 -17.66 1.70 14.23
N ILE A 72 -17.66 1.08 15.40
CA ILE A 72 -16.44 0.54 16.02
C ILE A 72 -15.89 -0.59 15.17
N ALA A 73 -16.71 -1.59 14.84
CA ALA A 73 -16.29 -2.73 14.04
C ALA A 73 -15.77 -2.29 12.67
N LEU A 74 -16.51 -1.41 11.99
CA LEU A 74 -16.13 -0.87 10.68
C LEU A 74 -14.83 -0.08 10.74
N SER A 75 -14.67 0.81 11.73
CA SER A 75 -13.47 1.63 11.86
C SER A 75 -12.21 0.79 12.03
N VAL A 76 -12.27 -0.24 12.89
CA VAL A 76 -11.12 -1.11 13.17
C VAL A 76 -10.79 -1.98 11.94
N ILE A 77 -11.79 -2.63 11.34
CA ILE A 77 -11.59 -3.53 10.19
C ILE A 77 -11.15 -2.72 8.96
N ARG A 78 -11.78 -1.57 8.70
CA ARG A 78 -11.42 -0.69 7.57
C ARG A 78 -9.99 -0.19 7.71
N SER A 79 -9.59 0.31 8.89
CA SER A 79 -8.23 0.79 9.12
C SER A 79 -7.18 -0.30 8.87
N ALA A 80 -7.45 -1.55 9.28
CA ALA A 80 -6.56 -2.67 9.02
C ALA A 80 -6.48 -3.02 7.52
N SER A 81 -7.61 -3.01 6.81
CA SER A 81 -7.66 -3.29 5.38
C SER A 81 -7.01 -2.16 4.55
N ASP A 82 -7.25 -0.89 4.92
CA ASP A 82 -6.60 0.27 4.29
C ASP A 82 -5.08 0.22 4.46
N GLU A 83 -4.58 -0.15 5.64
CA GLU A 83 -3.14 -0.28 5.89
C GLU A 83 -2.53 -1.44 5.08
N THR A 84 -3.27 -2.54 4.89
CA THR A 84 -2.85 -3.66 4.04
C THR A 84 -2.78 -3.20 2.59
N ASN A 85 -3.80 -2.50 2.08
CA ASN A 85 -3.81 -1.94 0.72
C ASN A 85 -2.63 -1.00 0.50
N ARG A 86 -2.43 -0.06 1.42
CA ARG A 86 -1.35 0.94 1.32
C ARG A 86 0.05 0.31 1.22
N LYS A 87 0.29 -0.83 1.92
CA LYS A 87 1.61 -1.48 1.98
C LYS A 87 1.85 -2.55 0.95
N ALA A 88 0.81 -3.24 0.54
CA ALA A 88 0.93 -4.43 -0.30
C ALA A 88 0.13 -4.34 -1.61
N GLY A 89 -0.86 -3.45 -1.71
CA GLY A 89 -1.75 -3.30 -2.85
C GLY A 89 -2.75 -4.44 -3.02
N ASP A 90 -2.74 -5.43 -2.12
CA ASP A 90 -3.60 -6.61 -2.17
C ASP A 90 -3.82 -7.18 -0.77
N GLY A 91 -4.70 -8.18 -0.62
CA GLY A 91 -4.95 -8.87 0.66
C GLY A 91 -5.99 -8.19 1.55
N THR A 92 -6.66 -7.14 1.09
CA THR A 92 -7.66 -6.37 1.86
C THR A 92 -8.85 -7.20 2.32
N THR A 93 -9.41 -8.00 1.42
CA THR A 93 -10.52 -8.93 1.70
C THR A 93 -10.10 -9.99 2.72
N ALA A 94 -8.92 -10.57 2.55
CA ALA A 94 -8.37 -11.57 3.47
C ALA A 94 -8.10 -10.97 4.86
N THR A 95 -7.65 -9.72 4.95
CA THR A 95 -7.47 -8.98 6.21
C THR A 95 -8.79 -8.82 6.96
N CYS A 96 -9.85 -8.42 6.27
CA CYS A 96 -11.19 -8.30 6.85
C CYS A 96 -11.70 -9.65 7.38
N ILE A 97 -11.58 -10.71 6.57
CA ILE A 97 -11.99 -12.08 6.93
C ILE A 97 -11.23 -12.57 8.16
N LEU A 98 -9.91 -12.39 8.18
CA LEU A 98 -9.04 -12.84 9.27
C LEU A 98 -9.32 -12.08 10.56
N ALA A 99 -9.45 -10.75 10.50
CA ALA A 99 -9.77 -9.92 11.66
C ALA A 99 -11.09 -10.35 12.32
N ASN A 100 -12.13 -10.56 11.50
CA ASN A 100 -13.42 -11.04 12.00
C ASN A 100 -13.30 -12.45 12.58
N GLU A 101 -12.64 -13.39 11.91
CA GLU A 101 -12.53 -14.78 12.39
C GLU A 101 -11.82 -14.86 13.73
N ILE A 102 -10.71 -14.13 13.91
CA ILE A 102 -10.00 -14.00 15.19
C ILE A 102 -10.96 -13.48 16.27
N PHE A 103 -11.76 -12.46 15.98
CA PHE A 103 -12.70 -11.91 16.93
C PHE A 103 -13.85 -12.89 17.25
N GLN A 104 -14.42 -13.57 16.23
CA GLN A 104 -15.49 -14.56 16.42
C GLN A 104 -15.05 -15.71 17.32
N GLN A 105 -13.85 -16.26 17.08
CA GLN A 105 -13.28 -17.34 17.88
C GLN A 105 -12.88 -16.87 19.27
N GLY A 106 -12.18 -15.73 19.37
CA GLY A 106 -11.71 -15.17 20.63
C GLY A 106 -12.85 -14.78 21.57
N TYR A 107 -14.00 -14.36 21.04
CA TYR A 107 -15.18 -14.05 21.84
C TYR A 107 -15.65 -15.23 22.72
N GLN A 108 -15.51 -16.46 22.25
CA GLN A 108 -15.88 -17.65 23.02
C GLN A 108 -14.99 -17.81 24.26
N PHE A 109 -13.72 -17.50 24.16
CA PHE A 109 -12.77 -17.54 25.27
C PHE A 109 -13.00 -16.39 26.26
N LEU A 110 -13.40 -15.20 25.78
CA LEU A 110 -13.80 -14.10 26.66
C LEU A 110 -15.04 -14.45 27.49
N THR A 111 -16.06 -15.05 26.88
CA THR A 111 -17.27 -15.50 27.57
C THR A 111 -17.00 -16.66 28.54
N ALA A 112 -15.93 -17.43 28.31
CA ALA A 112 -15.43 -18.43 29.24
C ALA A 112 -14.59 -17.84 30.41
N GLY A 113 -14.40 -16.50 30.44
CA GLY A 113 -13.74 -15.80 31.51
C GLY A 113 -12.23 -15.56 31.34
N LEU A 114 -11.65 -15.85 30.15
CA LEU A 114 -10.24 -15.57 29.88
C LEU A 114 -10.01 -14.08 29.68
N ASN A 115 -8.80 -13.61 30.03
CA ASN A 115 -8.44 -12.20 29.91
C ASN A 115 -8.13 -11.82 28.45
N GLY A 116 -8.86 -10.84 27.90
CA GLY A 116 -8.71 -10.39 26.51
C GLY A 116 -7.32 -9.83 26.17
N ASN A 117 -6.64 -9.18 27.11
CA ASN A 117 -5.29 -8.66 26.88
C ASN A 117 -4.25 -9.80 26.80
N LEU A 118 -4.40 -10.87 27.58
CA LEU A 118 -3.53 -12.04 27.51
C LEU A 118 -3.78 -12.84 26.22
N LEU A 119 -5.04 -13.00 25.81
CA LEU A 119 -5.39 -13.56 24.50
C LEU A 119 -4.73 -12.74 23.36
N ARG A 120 -4.81 -11.41 23.43
CA ARG A 120 -4.14 -10.50 22.49
C ARG A 120 -2.65 -10.77 22.39
N ASN A 121 -1.95 -10.94 23.52
CA ASN A 121 -0.51 -11.22 23.52
C ASN A 121 -0.19 -12.50 22.75
N GLY A 122 -0.97 -13.56 22.95
CA GLY A 122 -0.83 -14.82 22.21
C GLY A 122 -1.07 -14.66 20.71
N ILE A 123 -2.11 -13.94 20.30
CA ILE A 123 -2.43 -13.63 18.90
C ILE A 123 -1.28 -12.87 18.23
N VAL A 124 -0.78 -11.80 18.87
CA VAL A 124 0.32 -10.98 18.34
C VAL A 124 1.62 -11.78 18.24
N LYS A 125 1.93 -12.63 19.22
CA LYS A 125 3.09 -13.51 19.21
C LYS A 125 3.02 -14.50 18.04
N ALA A 126 1.87 -15.16 17.85
CA ALA A 126 1.64 -16.10 16.75
C ALA A 126 1.77 -15.41 15.38
N SER A 127 1.17 -14.24 15.22
CA SER A 127 1.30 -13.44 14.00
C SER A 127 2.75 -13.05 13.70
N GLY A 128 3.52 -12.65 14.71
CA GLY A 128 4.94 -12.31 14.54
C GLY A 128 5.79 -13.49 14.08
N ILE A 129 5.52 -14.70 14.59
CA ILE A 129 6.18 -15.94 14.17
C ILE A 129 5.77 -16.29 12.73
N ALA A 130 4.48 -16.22 12.42
CA ALA A 130 3.95 -16.49 11.08
C ALA A 130 4.58 -15.58 10.00
N GLN A 131 4.74 -14.29 10.29
CA GLN A 131 5.39 -13.34 9.38
C GLN A 131 6.84 -13.75 9.07
N LYS A 132 7.60 -14.21 10.08
CA LYS A 132 8.97 -14.72 9.88
C LYS A 132 8.97 -15.98 9.02
N MET A 133 8.03 -16.89 9.24
CA MET A 133 7.91 -18.12 8.42
C MET A 133 7.72 -17.80 6.94
N VAL A 134 6.96 -16.75 6.61
CA VAL A 134 6.81 -16.31 5.20
C VAL A 134 8.14 -15.84 4.65
N VAL A 135 8.83 -14.96 5.37
CA VAL A 135 10.10 -14.37 4.91
C VAL A 135 11.19 -15.41 4.75
N ASP A 136 11.29 -16.31 5.73
CA ASP A 136 12.44 -17.22 5.83
C ASP A 136 12.26 -18.50 4.99
N SER A 137 11.01 -18.93 4.73
CA SER A 137 10.76 -20.27 4.19
C SER A 137 9.72 -20.37 3.08
N LEU A 138 8.72 -19.50 3.05
CA LEU A 138 7.56 -19.68 2.15
C LEU A 138 7.56 -18.73 0.96
N SER A 139 8.30 -17.63 1.01
CA SER A 139 8.39 -16.70 -0.11
C SER A 139 9.47 -17.11 -1.11
N THR A 140 9.15 -16.99 -2.40
CA THR A 140 10.08 -17.20 -3.50
C THR A 140 10.28 -15.89 -4.25
N PRO A 141 11.55 -15.51 -4.57
CA PRO A 141 11.79 -14.29 -5.35
C PRO A 141 11.19 -14.40 -6.75
N ILE A 142 10.69 -13.31 -7.28
CA ILE A 142 10.28 -13.19 -8.68
C ILE A 142 11.51 -13.31 -9.57
N LYS A 143 11.47 -14.23 -10.54
CA LYS A 143 12.60 -14.58 -11.40
C LYS A 143 12.47 -13.99 -12.81
N ASP A 144 11.29 -14.03 -13.38
CA ASP A 144 11.05 -13.68 -14.77
C ASP A 144 9.71 -12.94 -14.97
N ASP A 145 9.46 -12.56 -16.22
CA ASP A 145 8.24 -11.84 -16.62
C ASP A 145 6.97 -12.69 -16.44
N LYS A 146 7.09 -14.02 -16.47
CA LYS A 146 5.95 -14.91 -16.22
C LYS A 146 5.48 -14.82 -14.77
N ASP A 147 6.41 -14.70 -13.81
CA ASP A 147 6.07 -14.51 -12.41
C ASP A 147 5.36 -13.15 -12.21
N ILE A 148 5.88 -12.08 -12.86
CA ILE A 148 5.24 -10.76 -12.84
C ILE A 148 3.81 -10.84 -13.39
N TYR A 149 3.65 -11.49 -14.55
CA TYR A 149 2.35 -11.68 -15.18
C TYR A 149 1.37 -12.42 -14.26
N ASN A 150 1.82 -13.49 -13.60
CA ASN A 150 0.97 -14.28 -12.72
C ASN A 150 0.49 -13.46 -11.51
N VAL A 151 1.40 -12.73 -10.83
CA VAL A 151 1.03 -11.84 -9.72
C VAL A 151 0.06 -10.76 -10.20
N ALA A 152 0.38 -10.09 -11.31
CA ALA A 152 -0.47 -9.04 -11.87
C ALA A 152 -1.87 -9.56 -12.23
N LYS A 153 -1.96 -10.76 -12.83
CA LYS A 153 -3.23 -11.39 -13.22
C LYS A 153 -4.13 -11.68 -12.02
N ILE A 154 -3.56 -12.23 -10.94
CA ILE A 154 -4.33 -12.52 -9.73
C ILE A 154 -4.84 -11.22 -9.11
N SER A 155 -3.99 -10.23 -8.91
CA SER A 155 -4.38 -8.95 -8.30
C SER A 155 -5.31 -8.11 -9.20
N ALA A 156 -5.26 -8.32 -10.53
CA ALA A 156 -6.20 -7.73 -11.47
C ALA A 156 -7.49 -8.56 -11.70
N ASN A 157 -7.89 -9.39 -10.73
CA ASN A 157 -9.09 -10.24 -10.82
C ASN A 157 -9.15 -11.13 -12.07
N GLY A 158 -7.99 -11.59 -12.57
CA GLY A 158 -7.88 -12.47 -13.73
C GLY A 158 -7.81 -11.77 -15.09
N SER A 159 -7.66 -10.45 -15.13
CA SER A 159 -7.53 -9.68 -16.38
C SER A 159 -6.18 -9.93 -17.07
N ASP A 160 -6.21 -10.63 -18.20
CA ASP A 160 -5.02 -10.83 -19.04
C ASP A 160 -4.50 -9.52 -19.64
N GLU A 161 -5.39 -8.59 -20.00
CA GLU A 161 -5.04 -7.28 -20.54
C GLU A 161 -4.18 -6.49 -19.55
N ILE A 162 -4.64 -6.34 -18.31
CA ILE A 162 -3.93 -5.61 -17.26
C ILE A 162 -2.62 -6.31 -16.92
N ALA A 163 -2.64 -7.65 -16.79
CA ALA A 163 -1.44 -8.42 -16.49
C ALA A 163 -0.34 -8.24 -17.54
N GLN A 164 -0.70 -8.26 -18.83
CA GLN A 164 0.27 -8.05 -19.91
C GLN A 164 0.83 -6.64 -19.91
N ILE A 165 -0.03 -5.62 -19.74
CA ILE A 165 0.40 -4.22 -19.69
C ILE A 165 1.38 -3.99 -18.54
N LEU A 166 1.09 -4.52 -17.36
CA LEU A 166 1.96 -4.39 -16.18
C LEU A 166 3.29 -5.13 -16.39
N THR A 167 3.26 -6.32 -16.96
CA THR A 167 4.48 -7.07 -17.30
C THR A 167 5.36 -6.27 -18.24
N ASP A 168 4.80 -5.72 -19.31
CA ASP A 168 5.53 -4.91 -20.29
C ASP A 168 6.10 -3.61 -19.67
N VAL A 169 5.40 -3.03 -18.72
CA VAL A 169 5.86 -1.85 -17.98
C VAL A 169 7.00 -2.23 -17.05
N PHE A 170 6.85 -3.24 -16.19
CA PHE A 170 7.88 -3.63 -15.22
C PHE A 170 9.15 -4.17 -15.87
N SER A 171 9.05 -4.89 -17.00
CA SER A 171 10.21 -5.33 -17.78
C SER A 171 11.09 -4.16 -18.24
N LYS A 172 10.49 -2.97 -18.44
CA LYS A 172 11.20 -1.77 -18.92
C LYS A 172 11.64 -0.86 -17.77
N ILE A 173 10.80 -0.67 -16.74
CA ILE A 173 11.12 0.24 -15.62
C ILE A 173 11.92 -0.43 -14.50
N GLY A 174 11.93 -1.77 -14.45
CA GLY A 174 12.66 -2.54 -13.41
C GLY A 174 11.95 -2.57 -12.05
N LYS A 175 12.64 -3.18 -11.06
CA LYS A 175 12.09 -3.47 -9.72
C LYS A 175 11.71 -2.23 -8.89
N ASP A 176 12.48 -1.17 -9.03
CA ASP A 176 12.31 0.10 -8.32
C ASP A 176 11.62 1.16 -9.17
N GLY A 177 11.16 0.75 -10.37
CA GLY A 177 10.45 1.62 -11.29
C GLY A 177 9.08 2.01 -10.74
N MET A 178 8.63 3.20 -11.13
CA MET A 178 7.31 3.72 -10.78
C MET A 178 6.43 3.78 -12.02
N ALA A 179 5.14 3.56 -11.82
CA ALA A 179 4.16 3.89 -12.84
C ALA A 179 3.07 4.79 -12.26
N ARG A 180 2.47 5.57 -13.14
CA ARG A 180 1.28 6.35 -12.89
C ARG A 180 0.13 5.79 -13.68
N VAL A 181 -1.01 5.65 -13.03
CA VAL A 181 -2.26 5.28 -13.69
C VAL A 181 -3.13 6.52 -13.86
N GLU A 182 -3.54 6.79 -15.08
CA GLU A 182 -4.42 7.92 -15.43
C GLU A 182 -5.58 7.44 -16.29
N LEU A 183 -6.68 8.20 -16.30
CA LEU A 183 -7.80 7.92 -17.20
C LEU A 183 -7.43 8.34 -18.62
N SER A 184 -7.78 7.51 -19.59
CA SER A 184 -7.62 7.79 -21.01
C SER A 184 -8.85 8.51 -21.58
N ASN A 185 -8.65 9.26 -22.65
CA ASN A 185 -9.76 9.79 -23.45
C ASN A 185 -10.23 8.81 -24.53
N THR A 186 -9.71 7.57 -24.52
CA THR A 186 -10.03 6.51 -25.50
C THR A 186 -10.58 5.28 -24.79
N ASP A 187 -11.19 4.38 -25.54
CA ASP A 187 -11.73 3.11 -25.06
C ASP A 187 -10.65 2.07 -24.74
N LYS A 188 -9.39 2.29 -25.16
CA LYS A 188 -8.29 1.33 -25.01
C LYS A 188 -7.37 1.73 -23.88
N THR A 189 -6.98 0.75 -23.06
CA THR A 189 -5.91 0.89 -22.09
C THR A 189 -4.56 0.78 -22.80
N THR A 190 -3.68 1.73 -22.55
CA THR A 190 -2.35 1.79 -23.17
C THR A 190 -1.28 2.12 -22.14
N SER A 191 -0.04 1.73 -22.42
CA SER A 191 1.09 2.11 -21.59
C SER A 191 2.19 2.77 -22.40
N LYS A 192 2.88 3.72 -21.80
CA LYS A 192 4.09 4.34 -22.37
C LYS A 192 5.11 4.56 -21.26
N ILE A 193 6.37 4.48 -21.63
CA ILE A 193 7.47 4.84 -20.74
C ILE A 193 7.90 6.26 -21.07
N VAL A 194 7.95 7.11 -20.06
CA VAL A 194 8.47 8.48 -20.18
C VAL A 194 9.72 8.61 -19.33
N TYR A 195 10.63 9.48 -19.74
CA TYR A 195 11.80 9.76 -18.95
C TYR A 195 11.40 10.57 -17.69
N GLY A 196 11.97 10.22 -16.55
CA GLY A 196 11.62 10.88 -15.30
C GLY A 196 12.31 10.27 -14.11
N MET A 197 12.12 10.91 -12.96
CA MET A 197 12.72 10.48 -11.69
C MET A 197 11.67 10.46 -10.59
N ASN A 198 11.75 9.44 -9.75
CA ASN A 198 10.94 9.38 -8.53
C ASN A 198 11.78 9.64 -7.29
N ILE A 199 11.18 10.36 -6.34
CA ILE A 199 11.77 10.73 -5.06
C ILE A 199 10.85 10.22 -3.94
N ASP A 200 11.41 9.52 -2.94
CA ASP A 200 10.67 9.03 -1.77
C ASP A 200 10.47 10.18 -0.74
N ARG A 201 9.88 11.28 -1.21
CA ARG A 201 9.49 12.45 -0.42
C ARG A 201 8.16 12.97 -0.94
N GLY A 202 7.20 13.11 -0.03
CA GLY A 202 5.87 13.61 -0.33
C GLY A 202 5.69 15.08 0.04
N LEU A 203 4.42 15.50 0.08
CA LEU A 203 4.00 16.85 0.45
C LEU A 203 4.45 17.21 1.87
N GLU A 204 5.14 18.34 2.02
CA GLU A 204 5.50 18.86 3.34
C GLU A 204 4.29 19.41 4.12
N SER A 205 3.20 19.70 3.42
CA SER A 205 1.93 20.06 4.01
C SER A 205 0.76 19.60 3.13
N PRO A 206 -0.31 19.02 3.71
CA PRO A 206 -1.51 18.64 2.95
C PRO A 206 -2.17 19.79 2.18
N TYR A 207 -1.94 21.02 2.62
CA TYR A 207 -2.48 22.22 1.96
C TYR A 207 -1.90 22.48 0.57
N PHE A 208 -0.80 21.81 0.18
CA PHE A 208 -0.26 21.88 -1.18
C PHE A 208 -1.02 21.03 -2.19
N ALA A 209 -1.87 20.09 -1.74
CA ALA A 209 -2.67 19.27 -2.63
C ALA A 209 -3.55 20.12 -3.58
N THR A 210 -3.71 19.63 -4.80
CA THR A 210 -4.49 20.28 -5.87
C THR A 210 -5.73 19.50 -6.25
N ASN A 211 -5.82 18.23 -5.82
CA ASN A 211 -6.95 17.35 -6.11
C ASN A 211 -7.55 16.72 -4.82
N GLU A 212 -8.71 16.09 -4.96
CA GLU A 212 -9.43 15.44 -3.86
C GLU A 212 -8.72 14.18 -3.32
N HIS A 213 -7.76 13.65 -4.07
CA HIS A 213 -6.95 12.49 -3.68
C HIS A 213 -5.76 12.88 -2.77
N GLY A 214 -5.63 14.16 -2.42
CA GLY A 214 -4.53 14.64 -1.57
C GLY A 214 -3.18 14.74 -2.30
N GLU A 215 -3.19 14.90 -3.63
CA GLU A 215 -2.00 15.06 -4.45
C GLU A 215 -1.86 16.47 -4.98
N ALA A 216 -0.62 16.94 -5.15
CA ALA A 216 -0.30 18.13 -5.93
C ALA A 216 0.13 17.73 -7.34
N VAL A 217 -0.66 18.08 -8.34
CA VAL A 217 -0.36 17.90 -9.76
C VAL A 217 0.05 19.24 -10.35
N LEU A 218 1.29 19.34 -10.83
CA LEU A 218 1.90 20.54 -11.36
C LEU A 218 2.27 20.33 -12.82
N ASP A 219 1.54 20.97 -13.74
CA ASP A 219 1.82 20.89 -15.18
C ASP A 219 2.83 21.94 -15.59
N ASN A 220 3.88 21.52 -16.29
CA ASN A 220 4.96 22.38 -16.75
C ASN A 220 5.57 23.28 -15.64
N PRO A 221 5.92 22.70 -14.47
CA PRO A 221 6.40 23.48 -13.33
C PRO A 221 7.80 24.04 -13.55
N VAL A 222 8.10 25.07 -12.77
CA VAL A 222 9.47 25.53 -12.48
C VAL A 222 9.93 24.82 -11.21
N ILE A 223 11.16 24.31 -11.21
CA ILE A 223 11.71 23.51 -10.10
C ILE A 223 12.91 24.25 -9.51
N LEU A 224 12.85 24.47 -8.19
CA LEU A 224 13.90 25.03 -7.37
C LEU A 224 14.58 23.92 -6.58
N LEU A 225 15.87 23.73 -6.79
CA LEU A 225 16.69 22.73 -6.10
C LEU A 225 17.62 23.44 -5.10
N ILE A 226 17.30 23.34 -3.81
CA ILE A 226 17.97 24.09 -2.74
C ILE A 226 18.59 23.13 -1.73
N ASN A 227 19.92 22.95 -1.77
CA ASN A 227 20.61 22.08 -0.83
C ASN A 227 21.05 22.87 0.42
N LYS A 228 20.10 23.53 1.05
CA LYS A 228 20.20 24.16 2.37
C LYS A 228 18.84 24.23 3.03
N ARG A 229 18.82 24.41 4.35
CA ARG A 229 17.60 24.72 5.09
C ARG A 229 17.16 26.15 4.81
N LEU A 230 15.89 26.34 4.55
CA LEU A 230 15.29 27.67 4.37
C LEU A 230 14.83 28.21 5.74
N SER A 231 15.51 29.24 6.23
CA SER A 231 15.25 29.84 7.54
C SER A 231 15.01 31.35 7.49
N VAL A 232 15.41 32.02 6.41
CA VAL A 232 15.33 33.49 6.30
C VAL A 232 14.30 33.89 5.25
N LEU A 233 13.18 34.47 5.69
CA LEU A 233 12.09 34.88 4.80
C LEU A 233 12.52 35.93 3.77
N GLY A 234 13.46 36.79 4.14
CA GLY A 234 13.98 37.85 3.26
C GLY A 234 14.62 37.33 1.99
N GLU A 235 15.29 36.16 2.04
CA GLU A 235 15.93 35.54 0.88
C GLU A 235 14.90 35.05 -0.18
N LEU A 236 13.65 34.85 0.21
CA LEU A 236 12.59 34.36 -0.67
C LEU A 236 11.85 35.49 -1.39
N LEU A 237 11.81 36.69 -0.87
CA LEU A 237 10.89 37.73 -1.32
C LEU A 237 11.09 38.11 -2.80
N GLU A 238 12.30 38.48 -3.20
CA GLU A 238 12.57 38.92 -4.57
C GLU A 238 12.55 37.74 -5.58
N PRO A 239 13.18 36.57 -5.30
CA PRO A 239 13.05 35.42 -6.16
C PRO A 239 11.60 34.99 -6.38
N PHE A 240 10.78 34.96 -5.32
CA PHE A 240 9.37 34.56 -5.46
C PHE A 240 8.51 35.58 -6.19
N LYS A 241 8.80 36.86 -6.12
CA LYS A 241 8.15 37.85 -6.97
C LYS A 241 8.45 37.62 -8.46
N LEU A 242 9.68 37.20 -8.79
CA LEU A 242 10.04 36.83 -10.16
C LEU A 242 9.30 35.58 -10.60
N LEU A 243 9.31 34.53 -9.78
CA LEU A 243 8.66 33.26 -10.07
C LEU A 243 7.16 33.42 -10.26
N ALA A 244 6.50 34.26 -9.46
CA ALA A 244 5.07 34.54 -9.61
C ALA A 244 4.73 35.20 -10.96
N LYS A 245 5.65 35.99 -11.53
CA LYS A 245 5.47 36.61 -12.87
C LYS A 245 5.57 35.59 -14.01
N LEU A 246 6.21 34.44 -13.80
CA LEU A 246 6.30 33.38 -14.80
C LEU A 246 4.95 32.67 -15.08
N ASN A 247 3.99 32.86 -14.18
CA ASN A 247 2.66 32.26 -14.26
C ASN A 247 2.68 30.73 -14.50
N ARG A 248 3.65 30.05 -13.87
CA ARG A 248 3.87 28.60 -13.92
C ARG A 248 3.84 28.04 -12.50
N PRO A 249 3.41 26.77 -12.30
CA PRO A 249 3.54 26.10 -11.02
C PRO A 249 5.00 26.05 -10.55
N ILE A 250 5.19 26.09 -9.24
CA ILE A 250 6.52 26.12 -8.62
C ILE A 250 6.65 24.91 -7.70
N LEU A 251 7.66 24.07 -7.95
CA LEU A 251 8.10 23.05 -7.01
C LEU A 251 9.35 23.54 -6.29
N VAL A 252 9.31 23.56 -4.97
CA VAL A 252 10.48 23.86 -4.13
C VAL A 252 10.96 22.56 -3.47
N VAL A 253 12.22 22.21 -3.72
CA VAL A 253 12.90 21.08 -3.10
C VAL A 253 14.00 21.64 -2.22
N ALA A 254 13.88 21.49 -0.89
CA ALA A 254 14.85 22.02 0.06
C ALA A 254 15.24 21.01 1.13
N GLU A 255 16.39 21.21 1.77
CA GLU A 255 16.83 20.38 2.91
C GLU A 255 15.83 20.40 4.07
N GLY A 256 15.18 21.52 4.28
CA GLY A 256 14.19 21.74 5.32
C GLY A 256 13.60 23.14 5.26
N TYR A 257 12.52 23.33 5.97
CA TYR A 257 11.79 24.59 6.05
C TYR A 257 11.61 24.96 7.52
N ASP A 258 11.88 26.21 7.87
CA ASP A 258 11.44 26.73 9.16
C ASP A 258 9.91 26.97 9.11
N PRO A 259 9.20 26.84 10.25
CA PRO A 259 7.74 26.92 10.28
C PRO A 259 7.17 28.18 9.63
N ASP A 260 7.81 29.33 9.82
CA ASP A 260 7.37 30.62 9.26
C ASP A 260 7.46 30.66 7.74
N ILE A 261 8.47 29.98 7.18
CA ILE A 261 8.64 29.86 5.73
C ILE A 261 7.59 28.90 5.16
N LEU A 262 7.41 27.73 5.77
CA LEU A 262 6.42 26.77 5.32
C LEU A 262 5.01 27.38 5.36
N ASN A 263 4.65 28.07 6.44
CA ASN A 263 3.39 28.78 6.57
C ASN A 263 3.23 29.86 5.48
N THR A 264 4.30 30.57 5.17
CA THR A 264 4.28 31.59 4.10
C THR A 264 4.04 30.95 2.73
N LEU A 265 4.67 29.80 2.42
CA LEU A 265 4.45 29.06 1.17
C LEU A 265 3.00 28.57 1.09
N VAL A 266 2.45 28.02 2.17
CA VAL A 266 1.05 27.58 2.26
C VAL A 266 0.08 28.76 2.06
N LEU A 267 0.34 29.91 2.70
CA LEU A 267 -0.49 31.10 2.52
C LEU A 267 -0.47 31.61 1.07
N ASN A 268 0.67 31.58 0.40
CA ASN A 268 0.77 31.94 -1.01
C ASN A 268 0.01 30.97 -1.91
N LYS A 269 0.05 29.66 -1.61
CA LYS A 269 -0.77 28.65 -2.29
C LYS A 269 -2.26 28.95 -2.15
N ILE A 270 -2.72 29.26 -0.94
CA ILE A 270 -4.13 29.61 -0.67
C ILE A 270 -4.54 30.90 -1.41
N ARG A 271 -3.60 31.84 -1.59
CA ARG A 271 -3.81 33.09 -2.35
C ARG A 271 -3.77 32.93 -3.86
N GLY A 272 -3.58 31.70 -4.36
CA GLY A 272 -3.66 31.37 -5.78
C GLY A 272 -2.30 31.20 -6.49
N LEU A 273 -1.16 31.29 -5.79
CA LEU A 273 0.13 30.95 -6.38
C LEU A 273 0.27 29.41 -6.41
N PRO A 274 0.37 28.76 -7.58
CA PRO A 274 0.48 27.31 -7.68
C PRO A 274 1.87 26.85 -7.23
N ILE A 275 2.05 26.62 -5.93
CA ILE A 275 3.31 26.24 -5.30
C ILE A 275 3.16 24.94 -4.52
N CYS A 276 4.19 24.12 -4.53
CA CYS A 276 4.35 22.92 -3.73
C CYS A 276 5.75 22.86 -3.13
N ALA A 277 5.87 22.41 -1.89
CA ALA A 277 7.13 22.22 -1.19
C ALA A 277 7.31 20.77 -0.76
N ILE A 278 8.51 20.24 -0.99
CA ILE A 278 8.94 18.89 -0.59
C ILE A 278 10.34 18.96 0.03
N LEU A 279 10.66 17.97 0.87
CA LEU A 279 12.03 17.80 1.36
C LEU A 279 12.95 17.21 0.28
N ALA A 280 14.21 17.58 0.32
CA ALA A 280 15.25 16.96 -0.48
C ALA A 280 15.41 15.47 -0.09
N PRO A 281 15.65 14.58 -1.06
CA PRO A 281 15.84 13.15 -0.79
C PRO A 281 17.16 12.90 -0.06
N ASN A 282 17.19 11.85 0.78
CA ASN A 282 18.35 11.42 1.55
C ASN A 282 18.89 12.47 2.54
N TYR A 283 20.08 12.23 3.07
CA TYR A 283 20.76 13.10 4.06
C TYR A 283 22.26 13.21 3.72
N GLY A 284 22.92 14.24 4.23
CA GLY A 284 24.37 14.42 4.10
C GLY A 284 24.87 14.45 2.65
N GLU A 285 25.94 13.70 2.35
CA GLU A 285 26.51 13.62 1.02
C GLU A 285 25.59 12.96 -0.01
N ASP A 286 24.81 11.96 0.40
CA ASP A 286 23.88 11.28 -0.50
C ASP A 286 22.75 12.21 -0.95
N ARG A 287 22.33 13.16 -0.10
CA ARG A 287 21.42 14.22 -0.50
C ARG A 287 22.04 15.09 -1.59
N THR A 288 23.30 15.51 -1.42
CA THR A 288 23.98 16.33 -2.41
C THR A 288 24.04 15.63 -3.76
N LYS A 289 24.44 14.35 -3.78
CA LYS A 289 24.50 13.53 -4.99
C LYS A 289 23.13 13.39 -5.67
N MET A 290 22.06 13.18 -4.87
CA MET A 290 20.68 13.08 -5.39
C MET A 290 20.17 14.42 -5.92
N MET A 291 20.49 15.53 -5.29
CA MET A 291 20.13 16.87 -5.79
C MET A 291 20.83 17.19 -7.12
N GLU A 292 22.08 16.76 -7.30
CA GLU A 292 22.80 16.86 -8.57
C GLU A 292 22.15 15.99 -9.67
N ASP A 293 21.73 14.76 -9.32
CA ASP A 293 21.01 13.87 -10.24
C ASP A 293 19.67 14.49 -10.68
N LEU A 294 18.95 15.12 -9.74
CA LEU A 294 17.73 15.89 -10.04
C LEU A 294 18.00 17.08 -10.95
N ALA A 295 19.11 17.80 -10.73
CA ALA A 295 19.51 18.92 -11.58
C ALA A 295 19.76 18.47 -13.03
N ILE A 296 20.32 17.29 -13.24
CA ILE A 296 20.51 16.71 -14.58
C ILE A 296 19.17 16.40 -15.23
N VAL A 297 18.26 15.75 -14.50
CA VAL A 297 16.93 15.34 -15.03
C VAL A 297 16.03 16.53 -15.33
N THR A 298 16.16 17.63 -14.57
CA THR A 298 15.31 18.81 -14.70
C THR A 298 15.95 19.93 -15.52
N GLY A 299 17.21 19.80 -15.91
CA GLY A 299 17.98 20.81 -16.63
C GLY A 299 18.35 22.03 -15.78
N GLY A 300 18.16 21.97 -14.44
CA GLY A 300 18.46 23.04 -13.53
C GLY A 300 19.85 22.97 -12.88
N LYS A 301 20.07 23.83 -11.87
CA LYS A 301 21.27 23.83 -11.03
C LYS A 301 20.89 23.78 -9.56
N VAL A 302 21.75 23.16 -8.74
CA VAL A 302 21.54 23.12 -7.28
C VAL A 302 22.04 24.40 -6.63
N ILE A 303 21.18 25.06 -5.89
CA ILE A 303 21.52 26.22 -5.05
C ILE A 303 22.06 25.66 -3.74
N SER A 304 23.35 25.89 -3.48
CA SER A 304 24.03 25.47 -2.26
C SER A 304 25.24 26.32 -1.94
N PRO A 305 25.73 26.34 -0.69
CA PRO A 305 26.98 26.99 -0.34
C PRO A 305 28.18 26.47 -1.15
N GLN A 306 28.18 25.19 -1.52
CA GLN A 306 29.27 24.55 -2.29
C GLN A 306 29.30 25.05 -3.75
N THR A 307 28.15 25.30 -4.36
CA THR A 307 28.07 25.84 -5.73
C THR A 307 28.25 27.36 -5.81
N GLY A 308 28.20 28.05 -4.66
CA GLY A 308 28.23 29.50 -4.59
C GLY A 308 26.97 30.19 -5.12
N LEU A 309 25.93 29.40 -5.51
CA LEU A 309 24.66 29.94 -5.97
C LEU A 309 23.76 30.28 -4.78
N THR A 310 23.09 31.41 -4.87
CA THR A 310 22.08 31.87 -3.90
C THR A 310 20.72 31.97 -4.55
N LEU A 311 19.66 32.13 -3.76
CA LEU A 311 18.31 32.36 -4.30
C LEU A 311 18.23 33.63 -5.14
N GLU A 312 18.98 34.65 -4.78
CA GLU A 312 19.06 35.89 -5.55
C GLU A 312 19.71 35.71 -6.93
N SER A 313 20.58 34.70 -7.08
CA SER A 313 21.21 34.37 -8.37
C SER A 313 20.18 34.07 -9.47
N ILE A 314 18.96 33.61 -9.11
CA ILE A 314 17.86 33.35 -10.03
C ILE A 314 17.42 34.62 -10.77
N ILE A 315 17.57 35.78 -10.15
CA ILE A 315 17.16 37.08 -10.72
C ILE A 315 18.04 37.42 -11.92
N SER A 316 19.32 37.08 -11.86
CA SER A 316 20.29 37.33 -12.93
C SER A 316 20.42 36.18 -13.92
N ASP A 317 20.21 34.94 -13.47
CA ASP A 317 20.36 33.73 -14.31
C ASP A 317 19.18 32.76 -14.08
N GLN A 318 18.21 32.79 -14.96
CA GLN A 318 17.06 31.89 -14.92
C GLN A 318 17.40 30.43 -15.34
N SER A 319 18.59 30.17 -15.90
CA SER A 319 19.06 28.81 -16.20
C SER A 319 19.33 27.97 -14.96
N ILE A 320 19.27 28.58 -13.78
CA ILE A 320 19.32 27.89 -12.47
C ILE A 320 18.04 27.09 -12.23
N LEU A 321 16.92 27.56 -12.77
CA LEU A 321 15.61 26.93 -12.61
C LEU A 321 15.52 25.65 -13.43
N GLY A 322 15.19 24.54 -12.78
CA GLY A 322 14.82 23.32 -13.45
C GLY A 322 13.39 23.38 -13.99
N THR A 323 13.07 22.49 -14.92
CA THR A 323 11.73 22.34 -15.48
C THR A 323 11.36 20.87 -15.62
N ALA A 324 10.08 20.57 -15.69
CA ALA A 324 9.57 19.24 -16.01
C ALA A 324 8.30 19.36 -16.84
N LYS A 325 7.93 18.30 -17.54
CA LYS A 325 6.65 18.24 -18.22
C LYS A 325 5.49 18.20 -17.20
N GLN A 326 5.65 17.43 -16.15
CA GLN A 326 4.69 17.35 -15.05
C GLN A 326 5.39 16.89 -13.78
N VAL A 327 4.93 17.36 -12.64
CA VAL A 327 5.34 16.85 -11.33
C VAL A 327 4.09 16.48 -10.54
N ILE A 328 4.13 15.32 -9.90
CA ILE A 328 3.06 14.82 -9.06
C ILE A 328 3.64 14.48 -7.70
N VAL A 329 3.07 15.08 -6.67
CA VAL A 329 3.49 14.89 -5.29
C VAL A 329 2.30 14.35 -4.51
N ASN A 330 2.46 13.17 -3.94
CA ASN A 330 1.50 12.60 -2.99
C ASN A 330 2.02 12.68 -1.55
N GLY A 331 1.39 12.02 -0.60
CA GLY A 331 1.81 12.04 0.80
C GLY A 331 3.18 11.40 1.09
N GLU A 332 3.70 10.55 0.20
CA GLU A 332 4.89 9.73 0.44
C GLU A 332 5.99 9.90 -0.62
N SER A 333 5.64 10.30 -1.83
CA SER A 333 6.57 10.33 -2.97
C SER A 333 6.31 11.49 -3.92
N THR A 334 7.32 11.80 -4.73
CA THR A 334 7.26 12.79 -5.81
C THR A 334 7.73 12.17 -7.11
N SER A 335 6.89 12.18 -8.13
CA SER A 335 7.20 11.74 -9.49
C SER A 335 7.44 12.95 -10.39
N ILE A 336 8.63 13.06 -10.94
CA ILE A 336 9.04 14.12 -11.87
C ILE A 336 9.09 13.53 -13.27
N ILE A 337 8.14 13.88 -14.12
CA ILE A 337 8.12 13.52 -15.54
C ILE A 337 8.95 14.56 -16.28
N ALA A 338 10.13 14.17 -16.72
CA ALA A 338 11.08 15.09 -17.32
C ALA A 338 10.62 15.58 -18.70
N ASP A 339 10.99 16.80 -19.02
CA ASP A 339 10.94 17.30 -20.39
C ASP A 339 12.22 16.86 -21.11
N THR A 340 12.10 15.93 -22.05
CA THR A 340 13.24 15.38 -22.80
C THR A 340 13.98 16.41 -23.64
N SER A 341 13.38 17.59 -23.88
CA SER A 341 14.00 18.68 -24.63
C SER A 341 15.05 19.45 -23.82
N VAL A 342 14.97 19.39 -22.47
CA VAL A 342 15.90 20.08 -21.58
C VAL A 342 16.98 19.18 -20.97
N ILE A 343 16.88 17.87 -21.21
CA ILE A 343 17.86 16.90 -20.69
C ILE A 343 19.13 16.96 -21.54
N ASP A 344 20.24 17.27 -20.89
CA ASP A 344 21.57 17.11 -21.46
C ASP A 344 21.99 15.64 -21.40
N LYS A 345 21.89 14.94 -22.56
CA LYS A 345 22.23 13.53 -22.67
C LYS A 345 23.70 13.26 -22.35
N GLU A 346 24.63 14.11 -22.79
CA GLU A 346 26.06 13.92 -22.51
C GLU A 346 26.32 13.97 -20.99
N ARG A 347 25.69 14.92 -20.30
CA ARG A 347 25.81 15.07 -18.87
C ARG A 347 25.17 13.89 -18.13
N LEU A 348 24.05 13.35 -18.63
CA LEU A 348 23.41 12.17 -18.09
C LEU A 348 24.28 10.93 -18.26
N ASP A 349 24.77 10.66 -19.48
CA ASP A 349 25.60 9.49 -19.77
C ASP A 349 26.90 9.53 -18.99
N LYS A 350 27.51 10.69 -18.84
CA LYS A 350 28.68 10.90 -17.99
C LYS A 350 28.37 10.58 -16.53
N ARG A 351 27.21 11.04 -16.02
CA ARG A 351 26.81 10.75 -14.63
C ARG A 351 26.55 9.27 -14.39
N VAL A 352 25.95 8.58 -15.33
CA VAL A 352 25.74 7.13 -15.28
C VAL A 352 27.10 6.40 -15.26
N ALA A 353 28.03 6.80 -16.11
CA ALA A 353 29.40 6.24 -16.13
C ALA A 353 30.17 6.49 -14.83
N GLU A 354 30.03 7.67 -14.21
CA GLU A 354 30.60 7.95 -12.88
C GLU A 354 30.05 7.00 -11.81
N ILE A 355 28.75 6.74 -11.83
CA ILE A 355 28.12 5.81 -10.87
C ILE A 355 28.56 4.37 -11.15
N ASP A 356 28.73 3.98 -12.40
CA ASP A 356 29.24 2.64 -12.76
C ASP A 356 30.67 2.44 -12.28
N HIS A 357 31.52 3.44 -12.43
CA HIS A 357 32.87 3.38 -11.90
C HIS A 357 32.89 3.25 -10.36
N VAL A 358 31.97 3.92 -9.68
CA VAL A 358 31.80 3.78 -8.22
C VAL A 358 31.36 2.36 -7.85
N LEU A 359 30.50 1.71 -8.67
CA LEU A 359 30.03 0.34 -8.43
C LEU A 359 31.11 -0.74 -8.67
N GLU A 360 32.12 -0.44 -9.49
CA GLU A 360 33.28 -1.32 -9.74
C GLU A 360 34.30 -1.30 -8.60
N ASP A 361 34.23 -0.32 -7.69
CA ASP A 361 35.13 -0.23 -6.54
C ASP A 361 34.80 -1.31 -5.50
N GLU A 362 35.67 -2.31 -5.39
CA GLU A 362 35.55 -3.42 -4.43
C GLU A 362 35.69 -2.98 -2.97
N THR A 363 36.28 -1.80 -2.72
CA THR A 363 36.51 -1.28 -1.36
C THR A 363 35.28 -0.64 -0.74
N LEU A 364 34.27 -0.33 -1.55
CA LEU A 364 33.01 0.25 -1.08
C LEU A 364 32.19 -0.74 -0.25
N ASN A 365 31.60 -0.24 0.83
CA ASN A 365 30.71 -1.03 1.65
C ASN A 365 29.36 -1.30 0.92
N ASP A 366 28.63 -2.32 1.39
CA ASP A 366 27.36 -2.73 0.78
C ASP A 366 26.28 -1.65 0.81
N HIS A 367 26.33 -0.74 1.78
CA HIS A 367 25.42 0.37 1.89
C HIS A 367 25.59 1.36 0.74
N ASP A 368 26.83 1.79 0.50
CA ASP A 368 27.16 2.76 -0.57
C ASP A 368 26.93 2.16 -1.96
N LYS A 369 27.27 0.86 -2.15
CA LYS A 369 26.92 0.13 -3.38
C LYS A 369 25.43 0.08 -3.63
N ARG A 370 24.61 -0.12 -2.59
CA ARG A 370 23.16 -0.12 -2.70
C ARG A 370 22.61 1.26 -3.09
N ILE A 371 23.13 2.34 -2.48
CA ILE A 371 22.76 3.72 -2.83
C ILE A 371 23.11 4.03 -4.27
N ALA A 372 24.34 3.70 -4.69
CA ALA A 372 24.78 3.91 -6.06
C ALA A 372 23.93 3.14 -7.08
N LYS A 373 23.57 1.88 -6.81
CA LYS A 373 22.65 1.10 -7.64
C LYS A 373 21.27 1.75 -7.75
N THR A 374 20.73 2.22 -6.62
CA THR A 374 19.42 2.90 -6.60
C THR A 374 19.46 4.20 -7.40
N ARG A 375 20.52 5.00 -7.28
CA ARG A 375 20.70 6.23 -8.05
C ARG A 375 20.79 5.95 -9.55
N LYS A 376 21.60 4.95 -9.95
CA LYS A 376 21.69 4.52 -11.36
C LYS A 376 20.33 4.10 -11.90
N ALA A 377 19.62 3.24 -11.15
CA ALA A 377 18.27 2.81 -11.53
C ALA A 377 17.34 4.00 -11.74
N ARG A 378 17.32 4.98 -10.83
CA ARG A 378 16.47 6.18 -10.94
C ARG A 378 16.83 7.10 -12.12
N LEU A 379 18.10 7.16 -12.51
CA LEU A 379 18.54 7.96 -13.66
C LEU A 379 18.24 7.29 -15.00
N VAL A 380 18.28 5.95 -15.05
CA VAL A 380 18.14 5.18 -16.30
C VAL A 380 16.71 4.68 -16.50
N SER A 381 16.00 4.32 -15.41
CA SER A 381 14.62 3.85 -15.50
C SER A 381 13.66 4.99 -15.82
N GLY A 382 12.71 4.75 -16.72
CA GLY A 382 11.62 5.68 -16.96
C GLY A 382 10.52 5.57 -15.91
N ILE A 383 9.51 6.42 -16.05
CA ILE A 383 8.23 6.31 -15.35
C ILE A 383 7.23 5.69 -16.32
N GLY A 384 6.59 4.60 -15.91
CA GLY A 384 5.48 4.03 -16.66
C GLY A 384 4.25 4.94 -16.56
N ILE A 385 3.63 5.28 -17.67
CA ILE A 385 2.30 5.91 -17.67
C ILE A 385 1.33 4.90 -18.26
N ILE A 386 0.35 4.49 -17.48
CA ILE A 386 -0.72 3.58 -17.88
C ILE A 386 -1.99 4.40 -18.00
N SER A 387 -2.45 4.60 -19.23
CA SER A 387 -3.68 5.35 -19.53
C SER A 387 -4.81 4.35 -19.69
N VAL A 388 -5.73 4.33 -18.71
CA VAL A 388 -6.82 3.35 -18.63
C VAL A 388 -8.00 3.81 -19.45
N GLY A 389 -8.39 3.01 -20.44
CA GLY A 389 -9.56 3.24 -21.29
C GLY A 389 -10.75 2.37 -20.92
N GLY A 390 -11.94 2.80 -21.31
CA GLY A 390 -13.20 2.08 -21.13
C GLY A 390 -14.34 2.75 -21.87
N ALA A 391 -15.43 2.03 -22.02
CA ALA A 391 -16.61 2.54 -22.73
C ALA A 391 -17.40 3.56 -21.91
N THR A 392 -17.27 3.52 -20.57
CA THR A 392 -17.93 4.44 -19.64
C THR A 392 -16.93 4.93 -18.60
N GLU A 393 -17.22 6.10 -18.01
CA GLU A 393 -16.40 6.66 -16.94
C GLU A 393 -16.35 5.72 -15.70
N ALA A 394 -17.47 5.09 -15.36
CA ALA A 394 -17.54 4.12 -14.27
C ALA A 394 -16.64 2.90 -14.53
N GLU A 395 -16.61 2.37 -15.75
CA GLU A 395 -15.73 1.27 -16.14
C GLU A 395 -14.26 1.68 -16.09
N MET A 396 -13.92 2.89 -16.55
CA MET A 396 -12.56 3.40 -16.49
C MET A 396 -12.06 3.55 -15.05
N HIS A 397 -12.90 4.03 -14.14
CA HIS A 397 -12.55 4.14 -12.72
C HIS A 397 -12.35 2.76 -12.08
N GLU A 398 -13.22 1.78 -12.36
CA GLU A 398 -13.04 0.42 -11.86
C GLU A 398 -11.75 -0.23 -12.39
N LYS A 399 -11.49 -0.10 -13.70
CA LYS A 399 -10.23 -0.59 -14.29
C LYS A 399 -9.01 0.13 -13.73
N LYS A 400 -9.12 1.44 -13.44
CA LYS A 400 -8.04 2.20 -12.84
C LYS A 400 -7.69 1.66 -11.45
N ASP A 401 -8.70 1.46 -10.59
CA ASP A 401 -8.49 0.88 -9.26
C ASP A 401 -7.81 -0.50 -9.35
N LEU A 402 -8.25 -1.36 -10.28
CA LEU A 402 -7.63 -2.68 -10.52
C LEU A 402 -6.18 -2.58 -10.99
N VAL A 403 -5.85 -1.61 -11.84
CA VAL A 403 -4.48 -1.39 -12.32
C VAL A 403 -3.60 -0.86 -11.18
N ASP A 404 -4.10 0.07 -10.36
CA ASP A 404 -3.38 0.62 -9.21
C ASP A 404 -3.07 -0.48 -8.19
N ASP A 405 -4.04 -1.33 -7.84
CA ASP A 405 -3.86 -2.44 -6.91
C ASP A 405 -2.89 -3.50 -7.46
N ALA A 406 -3.05 -3.89 -8.73
CA ALA A 406 -2.17 -4.85 -9.37
C ALA A 406 -0.73 -4.32 -9.51
N PHE A 407 -0.55 -3.04 -9.81
CA PHE A 407 0.77 -2.40 -9.84
C PHE A 407 1.43 -2.43 -8.46
N ALA A 408 0.71 -2.07 -7.40
CA ALA A 408 1.21 -2.09 -6.03
C ALA A 408 1.56 -3.51 -5.57
N SER A 409 0.73 -4.51 -5.93
CA SER A 409 0.97 -5.93 -5.65
C SER A 409 2.24 -6.45 -6.33
N VAL A 410 2.43 -6.17 -7.63
CA VAL A 410 3.65 -6.54 -8.36
C VAL A 410 4.88 -5.84 -7.77
N SER A 411 4.80 -4.52 -7.53
CA SER A 411 5.89 -3.75 -6.95
C SER A 411 6.31 -4.30 -5.57
N SER A 412 5.35 -4.66 -4.72
CA SER A 412 5.63 -5.27 -3.41
C SER A 412 6.20 -6.68 -3.53
N SER A 413 5.76 -7.46 -4.54
CA SER A 413 6.25 -8.81 -4.81
C SER A 413 7.66 -8.83 -5.38
N LEU A 414 8.04 -7.84 -6.18
CA LEU A 414 9.42 -7.67 -6.66
C LEU A 414 10.41 -7.43 -5.51
N LYS A 415 9.94 -6.87 -4.39
CA LYS A 415 10.74 -6.59 -3.18
C LYS A 415 10.74 -7.75 -2.18
N LYS A 416 9.60 -8.42 -1.98
CA LYS A 416 9.42 -9.43 -0.92
C LYS A 416 9.18 -10.85 -1.44
N GLY A 417 9.04 -11.03 -2.76
CA GLY A 417 8.74 -12.32 -3.37
C GLY A 417 7.25 -12.61 -3.47
N MET A 418 6.94 -13.81 -3.93
CA MET A 418 5.60 -14.38 -4.07
C MET A 418 5.46 -15.67 -3.26
N CYS A 419 4.22 -16.02 -2.93
CA CYS A 419 3.85 -17.23 -2.21
C CYS A 419 2.80 -18.03 -2.99
N PRO A 420 2.60 -19.33 -2.70
CA PRO A 420 1.45 -20.09 -3.20
C PRO A 420 0.13 -19.41 -2.83
N GLY A 421 -0.73 -19.20 -3.82
CA GLY A 421 -2.02 -18.54 -3.67
C GLY A 421 -3.13 -19.48 -3.17
N ALA A 422 -4.38 -19.10 -3.45
CA ALA A 422 -5.59 -19.85 -3.05
C ALA A 422 -5.70 -20.10 -1.53
N GLY A 423 -5.01 -19.32 -0.70
CA GLY A 423 -4.98 -19.50 0.75
C GLY A 423 -4.05 -20.60 1.25
N LEU A 424 -3.30 -21.28 0.39
CA LEU A 424 -2.41 -22.39 0.78
C LEU A 424 -1.30 -21.96 1.71
N THR A 425 -0.73 -20.78 1.50
CA THR A 425 0.31 -20.23 2.39
C THR A 425 -0.19 -20.09 3.82
N TYR A 426 -1.44 -19.65 4.02
CA TYR A 426 -2.04 -19.58 5.35
C TYR A 426 -2.22 -20.97 5.98
N LEU A 427 -2.57 -22.00 5.17
CA LEU A 427 -2.72 -23.38 5.64
C LEU A 427 -1.37 -23.99 6.05
N ALA A 428 -0.32 -23.75 5.28
CA ALA A 428 1.04 -24.18 5.64
C ALA A 428 1.51 -23.56 6.95
N ILE A 429 1.23 -22.26 7.15
CA ILE A 429 1.54 -21.55 8.38
C ILE A 429 0.71 -22.08 9.55
N HIS A 430 -0.58 -22.36 9.35
CA HIS A 430 -1.43 -22.98 10.36
C HIS A 430 -0.78 -24.23 10.94
N ASP A 431 -0.35 -25.16 10.11
CA ASP A 431 0.28 -26.40 10.54
C ASP A 431 1.61 -26.15 11.26
N ALA A 432 2.45 -25.28 10.69
CA ALA A 432 3.75 -24.93 11.28
C ALA A 432 3.60 -24.23 12.65
N LEU A 433 2.57 -23.42 12.83
CA LEU A 433 2.28 -22.79 14.14
C LEU A 433 1.87 -23.81 15.19
N TYR A 434 1.12 -24.83 14.82
CA TYR A 434 0.79 -25.93 15.74
C TYR A 434 2.01 -26.75 16.15
N GLU A 435 2.93 -27.02 15.21
CA GLU A 435 4.21 -27.64 15.54
C GLU A 435 5.05 -26.76 16.46
N TRP A 436 5.12 -25.49 16.18
CA TRP A 436 5.82 -24.53 17.04
C TRP A 436 5.19 -24.50 18.45
N LEU A 437 3.86 -24.41 18.53
CA LEU A 437 3.15 -24.39 19.80
C LEU A 437 3.42 -25.65 20.63
N THR A 438 3.44 -26.82 20.00
CA THR A 438 3.74 -28.08 20.68
C THR A 438 5.12 -28.09 21.33
N LYS A 439 6.11 -27.46 20.69
CA LYS A 439 7.50 -27.37 21.19
C LYS A 439 7.67 -26.33 22.29
N HIS A 440 6.87 -25.25 22.30
CA HIS A 440 7.06 -24.06 23.13
C HIS A 440 5.88 -23.77 24.08
N ILE A 441 4.92 -24.68 24.22
CA ILE A 441 3.71 -24.45 25.03
C ILE A 441 4.01 -24.14 26.49
N ALA A 442 5.11 -24.69 27.03
CA ALA A 442 5.55 -24.45 28.41
C ALA A 442 6.04 -23.01 28.66
N GLU A 443 6.33 -22.25 27.60
CA GLU A 443 6.79 -20.86 27.69
C GLU A 443 5.63 -19.85 27.66
N LEU A 444 4.38 -20.32 27.53
CA LEU A 444 3.19 -19.50 27.41
C LEU A 444 2.27 -19.68 28.60
N SER A 445 1.57 -18.62 29.00
CA SER A 445 0.41 -18.76 29.88
C SER A 445 -0.73 -19.49 29.16
N GLN A 446 -1.71 -19.98 29.89
CA GLN A 446 -2.87 -20.67 29.34
C GLN A 446 -3.64 -19.75 28.37
N GLU A 447 -3.80 -18.48 28.72
CA GLU A 447 -4.46 -17.47 27.88
C GLU A 447 -3.65 -17.14 26.63
N GLU A 448 -2.33 -16.98 26.76
CA GLU A 448 -1.46 -16.74 25.60
C GLU A 448 -1.46 -17.93 24.65
N ALA A 449 -1.42 -19.16 25.16
CA ALA A 449 -1.54 -20.37 24.34
C ALA A 449 -2.91 -20.44 23.63
N SER A 450 -3.98 -20.01 24.32
CA SER A 450 -5.32 -19.91 23.72
C SER A 450 -5.36 -18.85 22.60
N GLY A 451 -4.79 -17.66 22.87
CA GLY A 451 -4.67 -16.60 21.86
C GLY A 451 -3.86 -17.04 20.64
N PHE A 452 -2.79 -17.79 20.85
CA PHE A 452 -1.97 -18.36 19.80
C PHE A 452 -2.78 -19.32 18.92
N ARG A 453 -3.58 -20.21 19.53
CA ARG A 453 -4.47 -21.14 18.80
C ARG A 453 -5.54 -20.39 18.00
N ILE A 454 -6.19 -19.39 18.60
CA ILE A 454 -7.19 -18.56 17.92
C ILE A 454 -6.62 -18.01 16.62
N PHE A 455 -5.39 -17.46 16.64
CA PHE A 455 -4.76 -16.95 15.42
C PHE A 455 -4.47 -18.07 14.43
N ALA A 456 -3.88 -19.19 14.87
CA ALA A 456 -3.55 -20.31 13.99
C ALA A 456 -4.80 -20.86 13.31
N ASP A 457 -5.88 -21.13 14.05
CA ASP A 457 -7.13 -21.67 13.52
C ASP A 457 -7.80 -20.72 12.54
N SER A 458 -7.71 -19.41 12.79
CA SER A 458 -8.27 -18.36 11.92
C SER A 458 -7.62 -18.34 10.54
N LEU A 459 -6.37 -18.82 10.40
CA LEU A 459 -5.67 -18.88 9.10
C LEU A 459 -6.31 -19.85 8.09
N THR A 460 -7.17 -20.76 8.52
CA THR A 460 -7.92 -21.62 7.61
C THR A 460 -9.05 -20.89 6.89
N LYS A 461 -9.52 -19.77 7.43
CA LYS A 461 -10.71 -19.07 6.96
C LYS A 461 -10.61 -18.49 5.56
N PRO A 462 -9.49 -17.87 5.11
CA PRO A 462 -9.35 -17.41 3.73
C PRO A 462 -9.58 -18.52 2.70
N PHE A 463 -8.95 -19.69 2.89
CA PHE A 463 -9.18 -20.85 2.04
C PHE A 463 -10.64 -21.31 2.05
N LEU A 464 -11.24 -21.48 3.23
CA LEU A 464 -12.63 -21.90 3.38
C LEU A 464 -13.61 -20.94 2.69
N THR A 465 -13.31 -19.65 2.72
CA THR A 465 -14.12 -18.61 2.06
C THR A 465 -14.04 -18.73 0.54
N ILE A 466 -12.83 -18.85 -0.02
CA ILE A 466 -12.63 -19.04 -1.47
C ILE A 466 -13.33 -20.33 -1.94
N CYS A 467 -13.15 -21.42 -1.20
CA CYS A 467 -13.78 -22.71 -1.47
C CYS A 467 -15.32 -22.61 -1.42
N GLY A 468 -15.87 -21.89 -0.43
CA GLY A 468 -17.32 -21.70 -0.31
C GLY A 468 -17.90 -20.86 -1.46
N ASN A 469 -17.20 -19.81 -1.88
CA ASN A 469 -17.62 -18.96 -3.00
C ASN A 469 -17.61 -19.71 -4.34
N SER A 470 -16.81 -20.78 -4.49
CA SER A 470 -16.84 -21.65 -5.68
C SER A 470 -18.08 -22.57 -5.76
N GLY A 471 -18.99 -22.50 -4.78
CA GLY A 471 -20.18 -23.34 -4.70
C GLY A 471 -19.95 -24.68 -4.01
N ASN A 472 -18.76 -24.94 -3.48
CA ASN A 472 -18.48 -26.17 -2.74
C ASN A 472 -19.17 -26.13 -1.37
N GLN A 473 -20.17 -27.01 -1.18
CA GLN A 473 -20.92 -27.08 0.08
C GLN A 473 -20.16 -27.79 1.21
N ASN A 474 -19.12 -28.58 0.87
CA ASN A 474 -18.35 -29.33 1.86
C ASN A 474 -16.92 -28.78 1.99
N THR A 475 -16.82 -27.51 2.38
CA THR A 475 -15.55 -26.79 2.48
C THR A 475 -14.57 -27.41 3.49
N GLN A 476 -15.07 -27.99 4.58
CA GLN A 476 -14.26 -28.66 5.60
C GLN A 476 -13.64 -29.97 5.07
N TYR A 477 -14.37 -30.71 4.26
CA TYR A 477 -13.83 -31.90 3.60
C TYR A 477 -12.74 -31.52 2.61
N ALA A 478 -12.98 -30.49 1.80
CA ALA A 478 -11.97 -29.95 0.88
C ALA A 478 -10.71 -29.51 1.62
N LEU A 479 -10.84 -28.80 2.75
CA LEU A 479 -9.73 -28.43 3.61
C LEU A 479 -8.92 -29.65 4.06
N GLY A 480 -9.59 -30.67 4.60
CA GLY A 480 -8.93 -31.91 5.05
C GLY A 480 -8.18 -32.63 3.93
N CYS A 481 -8.78 -32.70 2.73
CA CYS A 481 -8.12 -33.30 1.55
C CYS A 481 -6.84 -32.53 1.18
N ILE A 482 -6.90 -31.20 1.09
CA ILE A 482 -5.75 -30.37 0.72
C ILE A 482 -4.64 -30.47 1.77
N GLN A 483 -4.98 -30.40 3.05
CA GLN A 483 -4.01 -30.57 4.14
C GLN A 483 -3.32 -31.94 4.06
N ASN A 484 -4.09 -33.02 3.90
CA ASN A 484 -3.52 -34.38 3.80
C ASN A 484 -2.62 -34.54 2.57
N THR A 485 -3.03 -34.02 1.42
CA THR A 485 -2.23 -34.08 0.19
C THR A 485 -0.88 -33.40 0.39
N ASN A 486 -0.85 -32.17 0.86
CA ASN A 486 0.41 -31.43 1.03
C ASN A 486 1.27 -32.01 2.15
N ARG A 487 0.68 -32.44 3.29
CA ARG A 487 1.42 -33.13 4.35
C ARG A 487 2.08 -34.42 3.86
N SER A 488 1.39 -35.20 3.00
CA SER A 488 1.96 -36.44 2.46
C SER A 488 3.12 -36.20 1.49
N GLU A 489 3.11 -35.11 0.75
CA GLU A 489 4.21 -34.74 -0.16
C GLU A 489 5.46 -34.23 0.58
N HIS A 490 5.28 -33.55 1.72
CA HIS A 490 6.41 -33.00 2.47
C HIS A 490 7.05 -33.98 3.45
N GLY A 491 6.41 -35.09 3.75
CA GLY A 491 6.94 -36.15 4.65
C GLY A 491 7.13 -35.63 6.08
N GLN A 492 8.09 -36.25 6.80
CA GLN A 492 8.49 -35.86 8.17
C GLN A 492 9.66 -34.85 8.17
N ASP A 493 9.88 -34.13 7.09
CA ASP A 493 10.95 -33.12 7.01
C ASP A 493 10.71 -32.01 8.05
N SER A 494 11.74 -31.66 8.78
CA SER A 494 11.68 -30.63 9.82
C SER A 494 11.65 -29.20 9.27
N GLU A 495 11.82 -29.02 7.96
CA GLU A 495 11.84 -27.70 7.30
C GLU A 495 10.47 -27.36 6.75
N LEU A 496 9.99 -26.17 7.08
CA LEU A 496 8.76 -25.62 6.52
C LEU A 496 8.94 -25.34 5.02
N LYS A 497 8.12 -25.99 4.19
CA LYS A 497 8.10 -25.81 2.74
C LYS A 497 6.77 -25.26 2.25
N PRO A 498 6.76 -24.53 1.12
CA PRO A 498 5.52 -24.03 0.52
C PRO A 498 4.60 -25.20 0.12
N TRP A 499 3.32 -25.10 0.46
CA TRP A 499 2.30 -26.01 -0.04
C TRP A 499 1.86 -25.57 -1.43
N THR A 500 1.92 -26.46 -2.42
CA THR A 500 1.65 -26.13 -3.81
C THR A 500 0.45 -26.85 -4.41
N LYS A 501 -0.07 -27.90 -3.76
CA LYS A 501 -1.18 -28.68 -4.30
C LYS A 501 -2.53 -28.19 -3.81
N CYS A 502 -3.38 -27.80 -4.76
CA CYS A 502 -4.75 -27.37 -4.51
C CYS A 502 -5.69 -27.91 -5.59
N VAL A 503 -6.97 -27.99 -5.28
CA VAL A 503 -8.01 -28.22 -6.29
C VAL A 503 -8.25 -26.90 -7.02
N ASP A 504 -8.11 -26.92 -8.33
CA ASP A 504 -8.63 -25.85 -9.18
C ASP A 504 -10.16 -25.96 -9.19
N PHE A 505 -10.81 -25.03 -8.50
CA PHE A 505 -12.28 -25.05 -8.35
C PHE A 505 -13.04 -24.82 -9.66
N SER A 506 -12.37 -24.42 -10.74
CA SER A 506 -12.98 -24.30 -12.06
C SER A 506 -13.03 -25.61 -12.80
N SER A 507 -11.99 -26.43 -12.71
CA SER A 507 -11.89 -27.72 -13.40
C SER A 507 -12.18 -28.91 -12.49
N GLY A 508 -12.06 -28.75 -11.17
CA GLY A 508 -12.15 -29.85 -10.19
C GLY A 508 -10.90 -30.72 -10.12
N GLU A 509 -9.82 -30.34 -10.81
CA GLU A 509 -8.57 -31.10 -10.86
C GLU A 509 -7.61 -30.67 -9.75
N LEU A 510 -6.81 -31.61 -9.26
CA LEU A 510 -5.71 -31.33 -8.37
C LEU A 510 -4.53 -30.77 -9.20
N VAL A 511 -4.12 -29.54 -8.90
CA VAL A 511 -3.08 -28.82 -9.65
C VAL A 511 -1.98 -28.32 -8.72
N ASP A 512 -0.81 -28.06 -9.31
CA ASP A 512 0.22 -27.25 -8.66
C ASP A 512 -0.11 -25.77 -8.92
N VAL A 513 -0.32 -25.00 -7.83
CA VAL A 513 -0.77 -23.61 -7.93
C VAL A 513 0.32 -22.70 -8.51
N ILE A 514 1.60 -22.99 -8.25
CA ILE A 514 2.73 -22.22 -8.80
C ILE A 514 2.81 -22.41 -10.31
N GLU A 515 2.75 -23.66 -10.79
CA GLU A 515 2.78 -23.96 -12.22
C GLU A 515 1.57 -23.36 -12.95
N ARG A 516 0.41 -23.32 -12.27
CA ARG A 516 -0.85 -22.75 -12.79
C ARG A 516 -0.87 -21.23 -12.74
N GLY A 517 0.10 -20.60 -12.06
CA GLY A 517 0.18 -19.14 -11.90
C GLY A 517 -0.78 -18.59 -10.83
N ILE A 518 -1.23 -19.42 -9.91
CA ILE A 518 -2.08 -19.01 -8.77
C ILE A 518 -1.15 -18.66 -7.61
N VAL A 519 -0.75 -17.41 -7.53
CA VAL A 519 0.26 -16.91 -6.58
C VAL A 519 -0.22 -15.65 -5.89
N ASP A 520 0.18 -15.46 -4.64
CA ASP A 520 -0.09 -14.26 -3.86
C ASP A 520 1.21 -13.47 -3.63
N SER A 521 1.13 -12.15 -3.49
CA SER A 521 2.25 -11.33 -3.02
C SER A 521 2.63 -11.74 -1.60
N ALA A 522 3.90 -12.06 -1.35
CA ALA A 522 4.37 -12.33 0.00
C ALA A 522 4.13 -11.14 0.94
N ALA A 523 4.22 -9.91 0.41
CA ALA A 523 3.86 -8.70 1.14
C ALA A 523 2.39 -8.69 1.57
N ALA A 524 1.48 -9.07 0.67
CA ALA A 524 0.05 -9.14 0.97
C ALA A 524 -0.25 -10.17 2.07
N VAL A 525 0.35 -11.35 2.00
CA VAL A 525 0.22 -12.39 3.03
C VAL A 525 0.71 -11.90 4.40
N ILE A 526 1.89 -11.27 4.44
CA ILE A 526 2.49 -10.73 5.66
C ILE A 526 1.61 -9.63 6.27
N GLU A 527 1.22 -8.63 5.48
CA GLU A 527 0.43 -7.50 5.98
C GLU A 527 -1.00 -7.95 6.36
N THR A 528 -1.60 -8.90 5.64
CA THR A 528 -2.88 -9.52 6.02
C THR A 528 -2.82 -10.14 7.41
N MET A 529 -1.82 -10.97 7.68
CA MET A 529 -1.67 -11.62 8.99
C MET A 529 -1.39 -10.61 10.09
N LYS A 530 -0.56 -9.62 9.83
CA LYS A 530 -0.21 -8.56 10.78
C LYS A 530 -1.41 -7.69 11.14
N ASN A 531 -2.07 -7.14 10.13
CA ASN A 531 -3.14 -6.17 10.31
C ASN A 531 -4.44 -6.86 10.75
N GLY A 532 -4.73 -8.05 10.22
CA GLY A 532 -5.85 -8.89 10.65
C GLY A 532 -5.72 -9.31 12.12
N ALA A 533 -4.53 -9.76 12.54
CA ALA A 533 -4.25 -10.07 13.95
C ALA A 533 -4.40 -8.84 14.84
N SER A 534 -3.88 -7.69 14.42
CA SER A 534 -3.99 -6.45 15.18
C SER A 534 -5.44 -6.02 15.38
N ALA A 535 -6.23 -6.03 14.30
CA ALA A 535 -7.65 -5.64 14.35
C ALA A 535 -8.49 -6.61 15.18
N GLY A 536 -8.36 -7.92 14.94
CA GLY A 536 -9.08 -8.93 15.72
C GLY A 536 -8.74 -8.89 17.21
N ALA A 537 -7.47 -8.76 17.55
CA ALA A 537 -6.99 -8.63 18.92
C ALA A 537 -7.43 -7.31 19.59
N GLN A 538 -7.52 -6.22 18.83
CA GLN A 538 -8.03 -4.94 19.34
C GLN A 538 -9.52 -5.05 19.68
N LEU A 539 -10.33 -5.68 18.83
CA LEU A 539 -11.75 -5.93 19.11
C LEU A 539 -11.95 -6.80 20.35
N LEU A 540 -11.08 -7.79 20.60
CA LEU A 540 -11.13 -8.65 21.80
C LEU A 540 -10.78 -7.91 23.09
N SER A 541 -10.05 -6.82 23.02
CA SER A 541 -9.67 -6.01 24.20
C SER A 541 -10.68 -4.92 24.55
N LEU A 542 -11.80 -4.80 23.83
CA LEU A 542 -12.84 -3.83 24.10
C LEU A 542 -13.60 -4.19 25.39
N SER A 543 -13.81 -3.19 26.25
CA SER A 543 -14.63 -3.30 27.46
C SER A 543 -15.81 -2.32 27.45
N GLY A 544 -15.83 -1.38 26.53
CA GLY A 544 -16.87 -0.37 26.40
C GLY A 544 -16.52 0.69 25.37
N TRP A 545 -17.42 1.64 25.13
CA TRP A 545 -17.16 2.81 24.29
C TRP A 545 -17.69 4.08 24.94
N VAL A 546 -17.10 5.19 24.54
CA VAL A 546 -17.54 6.53 24.90
C VAL A 546 -17.91 7.27 23.61
N SER A 547 -19.15 7.70 23.46
CA SER A 547 -19.59 8.48 22.31
C SER A 547 -19.88 9.94 22.70
N THR A 548 -19.56 10.87 21.80
CA THR A 548 -20.02 12.25 21.92
C THR A 548 -21.49 12.33 21.50
N PRO A 549 -22.33 13.11 22.20
CA PRO A 549 -23.72 13.28 21.80
C PRO A 549 -23.78 13.83 20.35
N PRO A 550 -24.77 13.42 19.55
CA PRO A 550 -24.94 13.95 18.21
C PRO A 550 -25.06 15.47 18.25
N LYS A 551 -24.36 16.17 17.35
CA LYS A 551 -24.53 17.61 17.20
C LYS A 551 -26.01 17.88 16.92
N PRO A 552 -26.65 18.86 17.61
CA PRO A 552 -28.03 19.22 17.31
C PRO A 552 -28.11 19.60 15.83
N GLN A 553 -29.01 18.95 15.09
CA GLN A 553 -29.29 19.33 13.73
C GLN A 553 -29.83 20.77 13.78
N VAL A 554 -29.09 21.71 13.23
CA VAL A 554 -29.57 23.05 12.98
C VAL A 554 -30.65 22.88 11.91
N GLN A 555 -31.93 22.90 12.33
CA GLN A 555 -33.01 23.01 11.38
C GLN A 555 -32.79 24.31 10.61
N GLN A 556 -32.38 24.20 9.36
CA GLN A 556 -32.47 25.30 8.41
C GLN A 556 -33.99 25.57 8.26
N GLN A 557 -34.49 26.55 9.00
CA GLN A 557 -35.77 27.15 8.69
C GLN A 557 -35.65 27.81 7.31
N MET A 558 -36.38 27.27 6.35
CA MET A 558 -36.64 27.92 5.07
C MET A 558 -37.41 29.23 5.28
#